data_b69efa651b242bd654b095686efda1fe
#
_entry.id   b69efa651b242bd654b095686efda1fe
#
_cell.length_a   1.000
_cell.length_b   1.000
_cell.length_c   1.000
_cell.angle_alpha   90.00
_cell.angle_beta   90.00
_cell.angle_gamma   90.00
#
_symmetry.space_group_name_H-M   'P 1'
#
loop_
_entity.id
_entity.type
_entity.pdbx_description
1 polymer ?
#
loop_
_entity_poly.entity_id
_entity_poly.type
_entity_poly.pdbx_seq_one_letter_code
_entity_poly.pdbx_strand_id
1 'polypeptide(L)'
;MRVTSVDRIVVDVPFTDRQTHISEREVYNWAILELCKVTTDSGIVGWGETVIHYTWSRVTDEAVDRVVGKSPADVMNDDTLGAGLQMALFDVVGKALEVPCYKLMGTKVRDWTPISWWSIDASPQEWSAEAVDAVSHGYTSFKIKQRPWWDIVEQVEAVSKVVPA
;
A
#
# COMPACT_ATOMS: atom_id res chain seq x y z
N MET A 1 -27.71 6.63 4.66
CA MET A 1 -26.46 6.18 5.32
C MET A 1 -25.54 7.39 5.49
N ARG A 2 -25.10 7.63 6.73
CA ARG A 2 -24.20 8.74 7.08
C ARG A 2 -23.06 8.22 7.96
N VAL A 3 -21.88 8.82 7.85
CA VAL A 3 -20.75 8.56 8.73
C VAL A 3 -21.10 9.03 10.14
N THR A 4 -20.96 8.15 11.13
CA THR A 4 -21.18 8.46 12.56
C THR A 4 -19.88 8.68 13.32
N SER A 5 -18.81 7.95 12.93
CA SER A 5 -17.48 8.12 13.53
C SER A 5 -16.38 7.66 12.60
N VAL A 6 -15.18 8.20 12.86
CA VAL A 6 -13.91 7.79 12.25
C VAL A 6 -12.91 7.52 13.37
N ASP A 7 -12.51 6.26 13.52
CA ASP A 7 -11.46 5.86 14.45
C ASP A 7 -10.13 5.76 13.70
N ARG A 8 -9.06 6.28 14.27
CA ARG A 8 -7.69 6.24 13.74
C ARG A 8 -6.81 5.45 14.69
N ILE A 9 -6.30 4.32 14.23
CA ILE A 9 -5.60 3.32 15.05
C ILE A 9 -4.20 3.15 14.49
N VAL A 10 -3.18 3.55 15.23
CA VAL A 10 -1.79 3.33 14.84
C VAL A 10 -1.39 1.91 15.24
N VAL A 11 -0.84 1.17 14.28
CA VAL A 11 -0.33 -0.18 14.47
C VAL A 11 1.10 -0.28 13.96
N ASP A 12 1.89 -1.09 14.62
CA ASP A 12 3.20 -1.53 14.15
C ASP A 12 3.04 -2.97 13.63
N VAL A 13 3.23 -3.15 12.32
CA VAL A 13 3.14 -4.45 11.65
C VAL A 13 4.56 -4.90 11.34
N PRO A 14 5.15 -5.80 12.12
CA PRO A 14 6.54 -6.18 11.95
C PRO A 14 6.79 -6.76 10.55
N PHE A 15 7.86 -6.32 9.92
CA PHE A 15 8.32 -6.90 8.67
C PHE A 15 8.84 -8.32 8.87
N THR A 16 8.84 -9.12 7.80
CA THR A 16 9.63 -10.35 7.74
C THR A 16 11.13 -10.03 7.82
N ASP A 17 11.95 -11.01 8.20
CA ASP A 17 13.41 -10.82 8.33
C ASP A 17 14.03 -10.27 7.04
N ARG A 18 13.61 -10.82 5.88
CA ARG A 18 14.04 -10.32 4.57
C ARG A 18 13.68 -8.84 4.38
N GLN A 19 12.43 -8.47 4.64
CA GLN A 19 11.99 -7.09 4.46
C GLN A 19 12.65 -6.14 5.45
N THR A 20 12.87 -6.57 6.69
CA THR A 20 13.63 -5.81 7.69
C THR A 20 15.02 -5.50 7.18
N HIS A 21 15.75 -6.52 6.70
CA HIS A 21 17.11 -6.36 6.20
C HIS A 21 17.21 -5.33 5.06
N ILE A 22 16.37 -5.42 4.03
CA ILE A 22 16.41 -4.50 2.88
C ILE A 22 15.78 -3.12 3.14
N SER A 23 15.23 -2.89 4.34
CA SER A 23 14.53 -1.65 4.72
C SER A 23 15.20 -0.90 5.86
N GLU A 24 16.11 -1.52 6.61
CA GLU A 24 16.62 -1.02 7.90
C GLU A 24 17.31 0.34 7.83
N ARG A 25 17.93 0.68 6.70
CA ARG A 25 18.65 1.95 6.56
C ARG A 25 17.76 3.16 6.31
N GLU A 26 16.62 2.97 5.63
CA GLU A 26 15.89 4.13 5.13
C GLU A 26 14.38 4.07 5.35
N VAL A 27 13.79 2.89 5.25
CA VAL A 27 12.33 2.74 5.27
C VAL A 27 11.84 1.80 6.38
N TYR A 28 12.62 1.63 7.43
CA TYR A 28 12.30 0.78 8.58
C TYR A 28 10.93 1.12 9.20
N ASN A 29 10.55 2.38 9.17
CA ASN A 29 9.31 2.88 9.75
C ASN A 29 8.07 2.74 8.84
N TRP A 30 8.21 2.13 7.65
CA TRP A 30 7.05 1.80 6.82
C TRP A 30 6.19 0.68 7.40
N ALA A 31 6.68 -0.02 8.43
CA ALA A 31 5.90 -0.96 9.23
C ALA A 31 4.82 -0.28 10.10
N ILE A 32 4.94 1.05 10.31
CA ILE A 32 4.02 1.79 11.17
C ILE A 32 2.90 2.37 10.32
N LEU A 33 1.70 1.85 10.52
CA LEU A 33 0.50 2.19 9.75
C LEU A 33 -0.53 2.89 10.64
N GLU A 34 -1.36 3.75 10.02
CA GLU A 34 -2.61 4.19 10.61
C GLU A 34 -3.76 3.48 9.90
N LEU A 35 -4.52 2.68 10.65
CA LEU A 35 -5.78 2.12 10.20
C LEU A 35 -6.87 3.16 10.43
N CYS A 36 -7.68 3.39 9.41
CA CYS A 36 -8.84 4.27 9.47
C CYS A 36 -10.11 3.42 9.42
N LYS A 37 -10.92 3.48 10.49
CA LYS A 37 -12.20 2.77 10.58
C LYS A 37 -13.33 3.78 10.51
N VAL A 38 -14.14 3.70 9.47
CA VAL A 38 -15.35 4.51 9.29
C VAL A 38 -16.57 3.70 9.70
N THR A 39 -17.36 4.21 10.64
CA THR A 39 -18.65 3.61 11.06
C THR A 39 -19.81 4.48 10.55
N THR A 40 -20.88 3.83 10.14
CA THR A 40 -22.09 4.51 9.64
C THR A 40 -23.31 4.26 10.50
N ASP A 41 -24.34 5.09 10.37
CA ASP A 41 -25.64 4.94 11.03
C ASP A 41 -26.42 3.70 10.61
N SER A 42 -26.06 3.08 9.49
CA SER A 42 -26.62 1.78 9.05
C SER A 42 -25.89 0.56 9.60
N GLY A 43 -24.84 0.76 10.41
CA GLY A 43 -24.00 -0.32 10.96
C GLY A 43 -22.92 -0.84 10.02
N ILE A 44 -22.83 -0.33 8.78
CA ILE A 44 -21.75 -0.70 7.86
C ILE A 44 -20.45 -0.04 8.34
N VAL A 45 -19.36 -0.83 8.36
CA VAL A 45 -18.02 -0.39 8.73
C VAL A 45 -17.10 -0.55 7.54
N GLY A 46 -16.36 0.52 7.22
CA GLY A 46 -15.29 0.51 6.22
C GLY A 46 -13.92 0.68 6.84
N TRP A 47 -12.91 0.13 6.17
CA TRP A 47 -11.53 0.16 6.58
C TRP A 47 -10.62 0.71 5.48
N GLY A 48 -9.63 1.48 5.89
CA GLY A 48 -8.53 1.93 5.05
C GLY A 48 -7.26 2.04 5.86
N GLU A 49 -6.14 2.28 5.18
CA GLU A 49 -4.84 2.39 5.84
C GLU A 49 -3.95 3.42 5.17
N THR A 50 -2.94 3.90 5.91
CA THR A 50 -1.87 4.71 5.36
C THR A 50 -0.54 4.44 6.07
N VAL A 51 0.56 4.54 5.33
CA VAL A 51 1.92 4.53 5.89
C VAL A 51 2.21 5.93 6.41
N ILE A 52 2.18 6.12 7.72
CA ILE A 52 2.22 7.46 8.34
C ILE A 52 3.56 8.18 8.21
N HIS A 53 4.64 7.46 8.01
CA HIS A 53 5.99 8.00 7.81
C HIS A 53 6.42 8.05 6.34
N TYR A 54 5.45 8.19 5.45
CA TYR A 54 5.67 8.33 4.02
C TYR A 54 4.89 9.53 3.47
N THR A 55 4.61 9.55 2.18
CA THR A 55 4.01 10.70 1.46
C THR A 55 2.66 11.16 2.01
N TRP A 56 1.86 10.24 2.54
CA TRP A 56 0.45 10.49 2.84
C TRP A 56 0.18 10.94 4.27
N SER A 57 1.12 10.71 5.20
CA SER A 57 0.96 11.03 6.62
C SER A 57 -0.36 10.53 7.24
N ARG A 58 -0.70 11.01 8.41
CA ARG A 58 -1.92 10.65 9.13
C ARG A 58 -3.14 11.40 8.59
N VAL A 59 -4.31 10.77 8.71
CA VAL A 59 -5.59 11.47 8.50
C VAL A 59 -5.74 12.58 9.55
N THR A 60 -6.09 13.78 9.12
CA THR A 60 -6.19 14.97 10.02
C THR A 60 -7.57 15.07 10.69
N ASP A 61 -7.66 15.84 11.77
CA ASP A 61 -8.93 16.11 12.43
C ASP A 61 -9.90 16.85 11.50
N GLU A 62 -9.40 17.79 10.69
CA GLU A 62 -10.18 18.51 9.70
C GLU A 62 -10.78 17.59 8.63
N ALA A 63 -10.04 16.57 8.21
CA ALA A 63 -10.54 15.57 7.27
C ALA A 63 -11.68 14.74 7.90
N VAL A 64 -11.55 14.38 9.18
CA VAL A 64 -12.59 13.68 9.94
C VAL A 64 -13.84 14.54 10.07
N ASP A 65 -13.69 15.81 10.46
CA ASP A 65 -14.80 16.75 10.63
C ASP A 65 -15.59 16.99 9.32
N ARG A 66 -14.89 16.92 8.19
CA ARG A 66 -15.51 17.07 6.87
C ARG A 66 -16.39 15.88 6.46
N VAL A 67 -16.19 14.69 7.02
CA VAL A 67 -16.92 13.49 6.61
C VAL A 67 -17.97 13.04 7.62
N VAL A 68 -17.80 13.34 8.91
CA VAL A 68 -18.80 13.01 9.93
C VAL A 68 -20.14 13.69 9.63
N GLY A 69 -21.22 12.94 9.66
CA GLY A 69 -22.57 13.39 9.32
C GLY A 69 -22.86 13.43 7.81
N LYS A 70 -21.88 13.21 6.94
CA LYS A 70 -22.06 13.16 5.48
C LYS A 70 -22.37 11.76 4.98
N SER A 71 -22.89 11.68 3.77
CA SER A 71 -22.97 10.42 3.03
C SER A 71 -21.58 10.04 2.55
N PRO A 72 -21.10 8.79 2.79
CA PRO A 72 -19.81 8.35 2.25
C PRO A 72 -19.68 8.52 0.74
N ALA A 73 -20.77 8.30 -0.01
CA ALA A 73 -20.77 8.43 -1.46
C ALA A 73 -20.54 9.87 -1.95
N ASP A 74 -20.91 10.87 -1.16
CA ASP A 74 -20.74 12.28 -1.52
C ASP A 74 -19.30 12.75 -1.37
N VAL A 75 -18.49 12.07 -0.54
CA VAL A 75 -17.15 12.52 -0.14
C VAL A 75 -16.03 11.54 -0.51
N MET A 76 -16.31 10.32 -0.93
CA MET A 76 -15.30 9.28 -1.21
C MET A 76 -14.31 9.65 -2.32
N ASN A 77 -14.65 10.58 -3.21
CA ASN A 77 -13.78 11.03 -4.31
C ASN A 77 -12.99 12.31 -3.96
N ASP A 78 -12.98 12.74 -2.71
CA ASP A 78 -12.19 13.89 -2.27
C ASP A 78 -10.78 13.47 -1.89
N ASP A 79 -9.82 13.64 -2.79
CA ASP A 79 -8.41 13.26 -2.62
C ASP A 79 -7.70 14.02 -1.47
N THR A 80 -8.32 15.08 -0.94
CA THR A 80 -7.73 15.86 0.16
C THR A 80 -8.03 15.30 1.55
N LEU A 81 -8.80 14.19 1.64
CA LEU A 81 -9.14 13.53 2.91
C LEU A 81 -8.00 12.68 3.48
N GLY A 82 -7.00 12.36 2.65
CA GLY A 82 -5.94 11.42 2.99
C GLY A 82 -6.29 9.97 2.63
N ALA A 83 -5.26 9.19 2.34
CA ALA A 83 -5.42 7.86 1.75
C ALA A 83 -6.26 6.91 2.62
N GLY A 84 -5.95 6.82 3.92
CA GLY A 84 -6.65 5.90 4.83
C GLY A 84 -8.15 6.18 4.95
N LEU A 85 -8.52 7.47 5.05
CA LEU A 85 -9.94 7.84 5.15
C LEU A 85 -10.66 7.62 3.82
N GLN A 86 -10.06 8.00 2.70
CA GLN A 86 -10.64 7.80 1.38
C GLN A 86 -10.87 6.31 1.08
N MET A 87 -9.88 5.45 1.36
CA MET A 87 -10.02 3.99 1.22
C MET A 87 -11.18 3.44 2.05
N ALA A 88 -11.31 3.87 3.31
CA ALA A 88 -12.39 3.45 4.19
C ALA A 88 -13.77 3.87 3.67
N LEU A 89 -13.89 5.07 3.06
CA LEU A 89 -15.14 5.53 2.45
C LEU A 89 -15.51 4.70 1.22
N PHE A 90 -14.55 4.36 0.35
CA PHE A 90 -14.76 3.43 -0.77
C PHE A 90 -15.21 2.05 -0.28
N ASP A 91 -14.62 1.54 0.79
CA ASP A 91 -14.98 0.25 1.38
C ASP A 91 -16.43 0.27 1.94
N VAL A 92 -16.83 1.35 2.62
CA VAL A 92 -18.21 1.54 3.07
C VAL A 92 -19.18 1.50 1.89
N VAL A 93 -18.91 2.28 0.83
CA VAL A 93 -19.81 2.38 -0.34
C VAL A 93 -19.86 1.04 -1.08
N GLY A 94 -18.73 0.37 -1.27
CA GLY A 94 -18.67 -0.96 -1.87
C GLY A 94 -19.52 -1.99 -1.11
N LYS A 95 -19.40 -2.01 0.23
CA LYS A 95 -20.21 -2.87 1.10
C LYS A 95 -21.69 -2.53 1.04
N ALA A 96 -22.04 -1.25 1.04
CA ALA A 96 -23.44 -0.81 0.95
C ALA A 96 -24.11 -1.21 -0.38
N LEU A 97 -23.34 -1.26 -1.46
CA LEU A 97 -23.81 -1.68 -2.78
C LEU A 97 -23.61 -3.18 -3.06
N GLU A 98 -23.02 -3.90 -2.10
CA GLU A 98 -22.66 -5.33 -2.25
C GLU A 98 -21.76 -5.59 -3.47
N VAL A 99 -20.84 -4.66 -3.76
CA VAL A 99 -19.88 -4.78 -4.86
C VAL A 99 -18.44 -4.60 -4.38
N PRO A 100 -17.46 -5.26 -5.01
CA PRO A 100 -16.04 -4.98 -4.76
C PRO A 100 -15.67 -3.54 -5.10
N CYS A 101 -14.78 -2.92 -4.31
CA CYS A 101 -14.37 -1.51 -4.48
C CYS A 101 -13.89 -1.17 -5.90
N TYR A 102 -13.26 -2.11 -6.62
CA TYR A 102 -12.80 -1.84 -7.99
C TYR A 102 -13.94 -1.44 -8.93
N LYS A 103 -15.17 -1.92 -8.70
CA LYS A 103 -16.34 -1.55 -9.53
C LYS A 103 -16.76 -0.10 -9.36
N LEU A 104 -16.38 0.53 -8.25
CA LEU A 104 -16.59 1.97 -8.00
C LEU A 104 -15.59 2.84 -8.76
N MET A 105 -14.45 2.26 -9.19
CA MET A 105 -13.36 2.95 -9.87
C MET A 105 -13.45 2.87 -11.40
N GLY A 106 -14.29 1.98 -11.95
CA GLY A 106 -14.47 1.84 -13.38
C GLY A 106 -14.69 0.41 -13.86
N THR A 107 -14.59 0.23 -15.17
CA THR A 107 -14.79 -1.07 -15.82
C THR A 107 -13.58 -1.97 -15.59
N LYS A 108 -13.82 -3.22 -15.22
CA LYS A 108 -12.77 -4.24 -15.12
C LYS A 108 -12.16 -4.52 -16.50
N VAL A 109 -10.85 -4.33 -16.61
CA VAL A 109 -10.10 -4.50 -17.86
C VAL A 109 -9.48 -5.89 -17.97
N ARG A 110 -9.07 -6.48 -16.84
CA ARG A 110 -8.41 -7.79 -16.79
C ARG A 110 -8.73 -8.52 -15.49
N ASP A 111 -8.57 -9.85 -15.50
CA ASP A 111 -8.76 -10.68 -14.31
C ASP A 111 -7.47 -10.86 -13.49
N TRP A 112 -6.33 -10.81 -14.18
CA TRP A 112 -5.02 -11.04 -13.60
C TRP A 112 -4.04 -9.95 -13.99
N THR A 113 -3.21 -9.56 -13.04
CA THR A 113 -2.07 -8.65 -13.27
C THR A 113 -0.83 -9.32 -12.72
N PRO A 114 0.22 -9.52 -13.54
CA PRO A 114 1.50 -9.97 -13.03
C PRO A 114 2.06 -8.95 -12.06
N ILE A 115 2.63 -9.42 -10.97
CA ILE A 115 3.35 -8.59 -10.00
C ILE A 115 4.84 -8.82 -10.13
N SER A 116 5.62 -7.77 -9.86
CA SER A 116 7.08 -7.85 -9.82
C SER A 116 7.55 -8.30 -8.44
N TRP A 117 8.62 -9.07 -8.41
CA TRP A 117 9.42 -9.16 -7.20
C TRP A 117 9.99 -7.78 -6.88
N TRP A 118 10.11 -7.44 -5.61
CA TRP A 118 10.58 -6.12 -5.23
C TRP A 118 11.73 -6.21 -4.23
N SER A 119 12.78 -5.41 -4.48
CA SER A 119 13.86 -5.18 -3.53
C SER A 119 14.28 -3.71 -3.55
N ILE A 120 14.89 -3.24 -2.47
CA ILE A 120 15.19 -1.82 -2.30
C ILE A 120 16.67 -1.57 -1.97
N ASP A 121 17.14 -1.87 -0.79
CA ASP A 121 18.50 -1.57 -0.35
C ASP A 121 19.30 -2.88 -0.15
N ALA A 122 19.98 -3.30 -1.19
CA ALA A 122 20.77 -4.52 -1.17
C ALA A 122 21.99 -4.41 -2.08
N SER A 123 23.06 -5.13 -1.74
CA SER A 123 24.27 -5.23 -2.54
C SER A 123 24.02 -5.91 -3.90
N PRO A 124 24.94 -5.80 -4.88
CA PRO A 124 24.85 -6.55 -6.14
C PRO A 124 24.67 -8.07 -5.93
N GLN A 125 25.35 -8.64 -4.95
CA GLN A 125 25.28 -10.06 -4.62
C GLN A 125 23.92 -10.45 -4.06
N GLU A 126 23.36 -9.62 -3.17
CA GLU A 126 22.03 -9.84 -2.60
C GLU A 126 20.94 -9.72 -3.66
N TRP A 127 20.99 -8.72 -4.56
CA TRP A 127 20.04 -8.63 -5.67
C TRP A 127 20.16 -9.82 -6.62
N SER A 128 21.36 -10.34 -6.84
CA SER A 128 21.57 -11.56 -7.62
C SER A 128 20.87 -12.76 -6.98
N ALA A 129 21.03 -12.95 -5.67
CA ALA A 129 20.35 -14.01 -4.92
C ALA A 129 18.83 -13.84 -4.92
N GLU A 130 18.34 -12.62 -4.71
CA GLU A 130 16.93 -12.25 -4.79
C GLU A 130 16.32 -12.54 -6.17
N ALA A 131 17.07 -12.29 -7.25
CA ALA A 131 16.61 -12.57 -8.60
C ALA A 131 16.47 -14.06 -8.89
N VAL A 132 17.38 -14.88 -8.38
CA VAL A 132 17.28 -16.35 -8.46
C VAL A 132 16.04 -16.85 -7.70
N ASP A 133 15.83 -16.33 -6.50
CA ASP A 133 14.66 -16.68 -5.69
C ASP A 133 13.35 -16.24 -6.37
N ALA A 134 13.30 -15.02 -6.92
CA ALA A 134 12.17 -14.53 -7.69
C ALA A 134 11.80 -15.44 -8.87
N VAL A 135 12.80 -15.84 -9.66
CA VAL A 135 12.60 -16.78 -10.79
C VAL A 135 12.07 -18.13 -10.30
N SER A 136 12.61 -18.66 -9.20
CA SER A 136 12.16 -19.94 -8.63
C SER A 136 10.69 -19.91 -8.19
N HIS A 137 10.17 -18.74 -7.84
CA HIS A 137 8.76 -18.50 -7.48
C HIS A 137 7.89 -18.08 -8.69
N GLY A 138 8.45 -18.11 -9.91
CA GLY A 138 7.70 -17.81 -11.14
C GLY A 138 7.53 -16.33 -11.46
N TYR A 139 8.24 -15.44 -10.78
CA TYR A 139 8.25 -14.01 -11.14
C TYR A 139 9.03 -13.79 -12.43
N THR A 140 8.48 -12.96 -13.31
CA THR A 140 9.06 -12.60 -14.62
C THR A 140 9.59 -11.17 -14.66
N SER A 141 9.44 -10.44 -13.59
CA SER A 141 9.92 -9.06 -13.47
C SER A 141 10.42 -8.77 -12.06
N PHE A 142 11.46 -7.95 -11.99
CA PHE A 142 12.10 -7.55 -10.74
C PHE A 142 12.13 -6.02 -10.67
N LYS A 143 11.34 -5.45 -9.76
CA LYS A 143 11.35 -4.01 -9.49
C LYS A 143 12.45 -3.70 -8.50
N ILE A 144 13.39 -2.88 -8.91
CA ILE A 144 14.50 -2.39 -8.10
C ILE A 144 14.31 -0.92 -7.75
N LYS A 145 14.84 -0.50 -6.60
CA LYS A 145 14.93 0.91 -6.23
C LYS A 145 16.37 1.22 -5.83
N GLN A 146 17.09 1.82 -6.76
CA GLN A 146 18.50 2.18 -6.58
C GLN A 146 18.69 3.08 -5.35
N ARG A 147 19.78 2.88 -4.64
CA ARG A 147 20.27 3.72 -3.54
C ARG A 147 21.58 4.39 -3.91
N PRO A 148 21.83 5.62 -3.45
CA PRO A 148 23.01 6.41 -3.87
C PRO A 148 24.35 5.82 -3.42
N TRP A 149 24.34 4.88 -2.47
CA TRP A 149 25.54 4.19 -1.99
C TRP A 149 25.86 2.87 -2.71
N TRP A 150 25.05 2.51 -3.72
CA TRP A 150 25.27 1.34 -4.58
C TRP A 150 25.46 1.75 -6.03
N ASP A 151 26.37 1.09 -6.74
CA ASP A 151 26.47 1.23 -8.19
C ASP A 151 25.38 0.42 -8.88
N ILE A 152 24.45 1.10 -9.54
CA ILE A 152 23.34 0.47 -10.25
C ILE A 152 23.80 -0.41 -11.41
N VAL A 153 24.94 -0.08 -12.05
CA VAL A 153 25.47 -0.87 -13.16
C VAL A 153 25.95 -2.23 -12.62
N GLU A 154 26.72 -2.23 -11.53
CA GLU A 154 27.18 -3.45 -10.88
C GLU A 154 26.00 -4.31 -10.39
N GLN A 155 24.96 -3.68 -9.82
CA GLN A 155 23.75 -4.39 -9.37
C GLN A 155 23.02 -5.05 -10.54
N VAL A 156 22.80 -4.34 -11.65
CA VAL A 156 22.11 -4.89 -12.84
C VAL A 156 22.96 -5.97 -13.52
N GLU A 157 24.28 -5.78 -13.62
CA GLU A 157 25.17 -6.81 -14.15
C GLU A 157 25.17 -8.10 -13.32
N ALA A 158 25.15 -7.98 -12.00
CA ALA A 158 25.08 -9.13 -11.12
C ALA A 158 23.77 -9.93 -11.33
N VAL A 159 22.63 -9.24 -11.42
CA VAL A 159 21.33 -9.84 -11.70
C VAL A 159 21.33 -10.50 -13.09
N SER A 160 21.81 -9.81 -14.12
CA SER A 160 21.79 -10.32 -15.52
C SER A 160 22.60 -11.61 -15.73
N LYS A 161 23.57 -11.89 -14.87
CA LYS A 161 24.38 -13.12 -14.93
C LYS A 161 23.67 -14.37 -14.43
N VAL A 162 22.60 -14.21 -13.67
CA VAL A 162 21.92 -15.32 -12.96
C VAL A 162 20.47 -15.54 -13.38
N VAL A 163 19.88 -14.62 -14.14
CA VAL A 163 18.52 -14.78 -14.66
C VAL A 163 18.55 -15.25 -16.11
N PRO A 164 17.51 -16.02 -16.57
CA PRO A 164 17.36 -16.37 -17.98
C PRO A 164 17.29 -15.13 -18.88
N ALA A 165 17.84 -15.23 -20.09
CA ALA A 165 17.71 -14.19 -21.12
C ALA A 165 16.27 -14.12 -21.66
#